data_7487e44b520d16bbd08dacad142d6b9f
#
_entry.id   7487e44b520d16bbd08dacad142d6b9f
#
_cell.length_a   1.000
_cell.length_b   1.000
_cell.length_c   1.000
_cell.angle_alpha   90.00
_cell.angle_beta   90.00
_cell.angle_gamma   90.00
#
_symmetry.space_group_name_H-M   'P 1'
#
loop_
_entity.id
_entity.type
_entity.pdbx_description
1 polymer ?
#
loop_
_entity_poly.entity_id
_entity_poly.type
_entity_poly.pdbx_seq_one_letter_code
_entity_poly.pdbx_strand_id
1 'polypeptide(L)'
;MKSVRAFAPATVANVCCGFDILGFAVDYPGDEVVLTLKDEPGVFISKIAGDNGRLPLEAHLNTAGVAVQSYLKTMGLDLGVEIELYKNLPLGSGMGSSGASGVAALVAINHLLGNPLTREQLVSHAMEAERMACGSAHADNVAPSLLGGFILVRDYHPLDIIKIPAPEKLYCTLVHPQIELKTSDSRRVLKPTVPLKDAITQGGNIGGLIAGLMKPDYGLISRSLKDVIAEPIRSVFIPGFESIRTAATKAGALGCGISGSGPTMFALSEDHETAKQTGELIQLQFLKHQLKSEVYVSKINYEGARIIS
;
A
#
# COMPACT_ATOMS: atom_id res chain seq x y z
N MET A 1 16.11 13.06 25.79
CA MET A 1 15.41 11.92 25.16
C MET A 1 15.72 11.94 23.68
N LYS A 2 16.02 10.77 23.06
CA LYS A 2 16.21 10.70 21.61
C LYS A 2 14.86 10.50 20.96
N SER A 3 14.51 11.35 19.99
CA SER A 3 13.26 11.30 19.24
C SER A 3 13.55 11.40 17.74
N VAL A 4 12.69 10.79 16.92
CA VAL A 4 12.80 10.82 15.47
C VAL A 4 11.41 10.78 14.84
N ARG A 5 11.25 11.45 13.69
CA ARG A 5 10.05 11.42 12.88
C ARG A 5 10.31 10.66 11.58
N ALA A 6 9.50 9.69 11.29
CA ALA A 6 9.57 8.89 10.07
C ALA A 6 8.26 9.02 9.28
N PHE A 7 8.39 8.93 7.96
CA PHE A 7 7.30 8.89 6.99
C PHE A 7 7.29 7.54 6.28
N ALA A 8 6.12 6.99 6.05
CA ALA A 8 5.92 5.83 5.19
C ALA A 8 4.82 6.10 4.14
N PRO A 9 5.11 5.86 2.85
CA PRO A 9 4.21 6.16 1.77
C PRO A 9 3.03 5.19 1.67
N ALA A 10 1.93 5.67 1.05
CA ALA A 10 0.86 4.82 0.56
C ALA A 10 1.36 3.85 -0.51
N THR A 11 0.62 2.77 -0.67
CA THR A 11 0.93 1.72 -1.66
C THR A 11 -0.31 1.33 -2.47
N VAL A 12 -0.06 0.90 -3.69
CA VAL A 12 -1.00 0.19 -4.54
C VAL A 12 -0.60 -1.27 -4.55
N ALA A 13 -1.36 -2.11 -3.88
CA ALA A 13 -1.19 -3.56 -3.91
C ALA A 13 -2.02 -4.19 -5.04
N ASN A 14 -1.67 -5.40 -5.43
CA ASN A 14 -2.25 -6.19 -6.51
C ASN A 14 -1.92 -5.68 -7.92
N VAL A 15 -1.85 -4.40 -8.16
CA VAL A 15 -1.54 -3.77 -9.46
C VAL A 15 -2.30 -4.44 -10.62
N CYS A 16 -3.62 -4.52 -10.51
CA CYS A 16 -4.52 -5.35 -11.32
C CYS A 16 -4.13 -6.84 -11.25
N CYS A 17 -3.28 -7.32 -12.16
CA CYS A 17 -2.99 -8.74 -12.39
C CYS A 17 -2.17 -9.44 -11.30
N GLY A 18 -1.49 -8.72 -10.42
CA GLY A 18 -0.56 -9.28 -9.43
C GLY A 18 -1.17 -9.50 -8.05
N PHE A 19 -2.34 -10.08 -7.96
CA PHE A 19 -3.03 -10.33 -6.69
C PHE A 19 -2.12 -11.01 -5.66
N ASP A 20 -1.96 -10.36 -4.48
CA ASP A 20 -1.12 -10.77 -3.34
C ASP A 20 0.40 -10.86 -3.64
N ILE A 21 0.87 -10.51 -4.85
CA ILE A 21 2.29 -10.64 -5.21
C ILE A 21 2.93 -9.37 -5.78
N LEU A 22 2.14 -8.40 -6.26
CA LEU A 22 2.67 -7.15 -6.81
C LEU A 22 2.16 -5.95 -6.01
N GLY A 23 3.07 -5.00 -5.77
CA GLY A 23 2.73 -3.70 -5.21
C GLY A 23 3.75 -2.65 -5.56
N PHE A 24 3.37 -1.38 -5.44
CA PHE A 24 4.29 -0.26 -5.56
C PHE A 24 3.95 0.87 -4.60
N ALA A 25 4.95 1.70 -4.28
CA ALA A 25 4.78 2.87 -3.43
C ALA A 25 4.60 4.14 -4.27
N VAL A 26 3.85 5.12 -3.72
CA VAL A 26 3.68 6.46 -4.30
C VAL A 26 4.37 7.50 -3.39
N ASP A 27 4.79 8.67 -3.94
CA ASP A 27 5.46 9.68 -3.12
C ASP A 27 4.53 10.30 -2.07
N TYR A 28 3.25 10.38 -2.38
CA TYR A 28 2.20 10.99 -1.55
C TYR A 28 0.83 10.37 -1.90
N PRO A 29 -0.06 10.19 -0.91
CA PRO A 29 0.06 10.49 0.52
C PRO A 29 0.86 9.43 1.30
N GLY A 30 0.99 9.61 2.64
CA GLY A 30 1.63 8.66 3.53
C GLY A 30 1.42 9.00 5.01
N ASP A 31 1.62 8.03 5.89
CA ASP A 31 1.52 8.22 7.34
C ASP A 31 2.85 8.64 7.95
N GLU A 32 2.81 9.25 9.14
CA GLU A 32 3.98 9.64 9.88
C GLU A 32 3.93 9.13 11.32
N VAL A 33 5.09 8.82 11.87
CA VAL A 33 5.26 8.44 13.26
C VAL A 33 6.37 9.25 13.88
N VAL A 34 6.12 9.81 15.06
CA VAL A 34 7.17 10.30 15.96
C VAL A 34 7.40 9.25 17.02
N LEU A 35 8.65 8.81 17.16
CA LEU A 35 9.05 7.80 18.11
C LEU A 35 10.09 8.36 19.06
N THR A 36 9.85 8.21 20.37
CA THR A 36 10.71 8.73 21.44
C THR A 36 11.11 7.60 22.37
N LEU A 37 12.42 7.46 22.65
CA LEU A 37 12.90 6.53 23.68
C LEU A 37 12.60 7.06 25.07
N LYS A 38 12.13 6.18 25.97
CA LYS A 38 11.78 6.44 27.37
C LYS A 38 12.62 5.58 28.29
N ASP A 39 12.75 6.03 29.53
CA ASP A 39 13.46 5.28 30.58
C ASP A 39 12.63 4.10 31.12
N GLU A 40 11.30 4.26 31.16
CA GLU A 40 10.36 3.23 31.61
C GLU A 40 10.10 2.22 30.47
N PRO A 41 10.38 0.91 30.68
CA PRO A 41 10.17 -0.11 29.66
C PRO A 41 8.72 -0.23 29.19
N GLY A 42 8.54 -0.61 27.93
CA GLY A 42 7.23 -0.84 27.32
C GLY A 42 6.98 0.01 26.07
N VAL A 43 5.97 -0.35 25.29
CA VAL A 43 5.56 0.39 24.09
C VAL A 43 4.24 1.08 24.36
N PHE A 44 4.22 2.39 24.24
CA PHE A 44 3.09 3.25 24.56
C PHE A 44 2.71 4.10 23.34
N ILE A 45 1.41 4.19 23.03
CA ILE A 45 0.90 5.14 22.03
C ILE A 45 0.27 6.29 22.82
N SER A 46 0.93 7.44 22.80
CA SER A 46 0.48 8.63 23.52
C SER A 46 -0.51 9.48 22.71
N LYS A 47 -0.47 9.37 21.38
CA LYS A 47 -1.29 10.18 20.49
C LYS A 47 -1.57 9.48 19.17
N ILE A 48 -2.81 9.59 18.70
CA ILE A 48 -3.18 9.30 17.31
C ILE A 48 -3.93 10.52 16.78
N ALA A 49 -3.51 11.04 15.64
CA ALA A 49 -4.16 12.16 14.95
C ALA A 49 -4.59 11.74 13.55
N GLY A 50 -5.77 12.20 13.09
CA GLY A 50 -6.30 11.92 11.75
C GLY A 50 -7.15 10.65 11.62
N ASP A 51 -7.29 9.87 12.71
CA ASP A 51 -8.09 8.64 12.74
C ASP A 51 -9.55 8.87 13.22
N ASN A 52 -9.90 10.09 13.64
CA ASN A 52 -11.19 10.43 14.26
C ASN A 52 -11.51 9.57 15.51
N GLY A 53 -10.50 9.20 16.29
CA GLY A 53 -10.63 8.40 17.52
C GLY A 53 -11.03 6.95 17.29
N ARG A 54 -10.76 6.39 16.12
CA ARG A 54 -11.17 5.04 15.72
C ARG A 54 -10.13 3.95 15.98
N LEU A 55 -8.87 4.33 16.12
CA LEU A 55 -7.78 3.40 16.36
C LEU A 55 -7.49 3.26 17.85
N PRO A 56 -7.14 2.05 18.32
CA PRO A 56 -6.79 1.81 19.71
C PRO A 56 -5.44 2.45 20.08
N LEU A 57 -5.36 3.00 21.30
CA LEU A 57 -4.10 3.45 21.90
C LEU A 57 -3.30 2.29 22.50
N GLU A 58 -3.93 1.15 22.72
CA GLU A 58 -3.26 -0.07 23.19
C GLU A 58 -2.27 -0.57 22.14
N ALA A 59 -0.98 -0.57 22.47
CA ALA A 59 0.08 -0.88 21.52
C ALA A 59 -0.07 -2.27 20.86
N HIS A 60 -0.58 -3.26 21.60
CA HIS A 60 -0.79 -4.62 21.09
C HIS A 60 -2.00 -4.77 20.15
N LEU A 61 -2.85 -3.74 20.04
CA LEU A 61 -4.00 -3.69 19.14
C LEU A 61 -3.78 -2.70 17.97
N ASN A 62 -2.63 -2.00 17.96
CA ASN A 62 -2.30 -0.99 16.97
C ASN A 62 -1.10 -1.43 16.12
N THR A 63 -1.18 -1.31 14.80
CA THR A 63 -0.15 -1.80 13.89
C THR A 63 1.24 -1.18 14.14
N ALA A 64 1.31 0.11 14.46
CA ALA A 64 2.58 0.76 14.82
C ALA A 64 3.16 0.17 16.12
N GLY A 65 2.30 -0.06 17.12
CA GLY A 65 2.71 -0.68 18.39
C GLY A 65 3.17 -2.13 18.23
N VAL A 66 2.39 -2.95 17.50
CA VAL A 66 2.75 -4.36 17.22
C VAL A 66 4.07 -4.45 16.45
N ALA A 67 4.29 -3.59 15.47
CA ALA A 67 5.53 -3.55 14.70
C ALA A 67 6.76 -3.32 15.60
N VAL A 68 6.68 -2.31 16.48
CA VAL A 68 7.76 -2.01 17.44
C VAL A 68 7.94 -3.14 18.45
N GLN A 69 6.85 -3.70 18.99
CA GLN A 69 6.93 -4.84 19.93
C GLN A 69 7.58 -6.07 19.29
N SER A 70 7.22 -6.40 18.03
CA SER A 70 7.85 -7.49 17.25
C SER A 70 9.34 -7.25 17.05
N TYR A 71 9.73 -6.02 16.73
CA TYR A 71 11.11 -5.62 16.55
C TYR A 71 11.91 -5.78 17.86
N LEU A 72 11.46 -5.17 18.96
CA LEU A 72 12.14 -5.22 20.26
C LEU A 72 12.28 -6.66 20.78
N LYS A 73 11.23 -7.47 20.62
CA LYS A 73 11.26 -8.90 21.01
C LYS A 73 12.33 -9.67 20.23
N THR A 74 12.44 -9.48 18.93
CA THR A 74 13.44 -10.15 18.09
C THR A 74 14.86 -9.72 18.45
N MET A 75 15.04 -8.45 18.79
CA MET A 75 16.35 -7.91 19.19
C MET A 75 16.71 -8.24 20.66
N GLY A 76 15.79 -8.83 21.44
CA GLY A 76 16.01 -9.12 22.87
C GLY A 76 16.17 -7.85 23.71
N LEU A 77 15.51 -6.75 23.31
CA LEU A 77 15.61 -5.46 23.98
C LEU A 77 14.38 -5.17 24.82
N ASP A 78 14.61 -4.70 26.05
CA ASP A 78 13.57 -4.23 26.97
C ASP A 78 13.71 -2.69 27.10
N LEU A 79 13.13 -1.97 26.14
CA LEU A 79 13.21 -0.52 26.03
C LEU A 79 11.84 0.13 26.16
N GLY A 80 11.83 1.34 26.72
CA GLY A 80 10.67 2.22 26.70
C GLY A 80 10.58 2.96 25.37
N VAL A 81 9.40 2.87 24.73
CA VAL A 81 9.15 3.50 23.43
C VAL A 81 7.78 4.17 23.45
N GLU A 82 7.77 5.48 23.25
CA GLU A 82 6.54 6.26 23.05
C GLU A 82 6.33 6.53 21.57
N ILE A 83 5.09 6.33 21.10
CA ILE A 83 4.68 6.50 19.72
C ILE A 83 3.60 7.59 19.62
N GLU A 84 3.83 8.60 18.78
CA GLU A 84 2.79 9.47 18.27
C GLU A 84 2.53 9.13 16.80
N LEU A 85 1.30 8.79 16.45
CA LEU A 85 0.88 8.38 15.10
C LEU A 85 0.07 9.50 14.44
N TYR A 86 0.46 9.88 13.22
CA TYR A 86 -0.24 10.85 12.37
C TYR A 86 -0.79 10.13 11.14
N LYS A 87 -2.10 9.87 11.14
CA LYS A 87 -2.83 9.18 10.07
C LYS A 87 -3.23 10.18 8.99
N ASN A 88 -2.47 10.19 7.91
CA ASN A 88 -2.79 10.97 6.71
C ASN A 88 -3.49 10.10 5.65
N LEU A 89 -3.49 8.77 5.85
CA LEU A 89 -4.16 7.81 4.97
C LEU A 89 -5.52 7.41 5.54
N PRO A 90 -6.61 7.49 4.75
CA PRO A 90 -7.92 7.07 5.20
C PRO A 90 -7.93 5.58 5.62
N LEU A 91 -8.68 5.28 6.68
CA LEU A 91 -8.82 3.91 7.17
C LEU A 91 -9.69 3.09 6.20
N GLY A 92 -9.31 1.83 5.95
CA GLY A 92 -10.06 0.94 5.06
C GLY A 92 -10.09 1.42 3.60
N SER A 93 -9.09 2.20 3.19
CA SER A 93 -9.01 2.85 1.87
C SER A 93 -8.50 1.95 0.75
N GLY A 94 -7.77 0.88 1.05
CA GLY A 94 -7.04 0.10 0.05
C GLY A 94 -5.70 0.72 -0.39
N MET A 95 -5.19 1.72 0.33
CA MET A 95 -3.92 2.40 0.06
C MET A 95 -2.78 1.97 0.99
N GLY A 96 -2.87 0.80 1.62
CA GLY A 96 -1.84 0.30 2.53
C GLY A 96 -1.75 1.06 3.86
N SER A 97 -2.85 1.73 4.29
CA SER A 97 -2.87 2.62 5.45
C SER A 97 -2.39 1.95 6.76
N SER A 98 -2.77 0.71 7.00
CA SER A 98 -2.32 -0.06 8.17
C SER A 98 -0.82 -0.36 8.10
N GLY A 99 -0.35 -0.87 6.95
CA GLY A 99 1.06 -1.16 6.70
C GLY A 99 1.96 0.06 6.83
N ALA A 100 1.52 1.22 6.31
CA ALA A 100 2.30 2.46 6.39
C ALA A 100 2.59 2.89 7.84
N SER A 101 1.61 2.79 8.74
CA SER A 101 1.82 3.11 10.16
C SER A 101 2.88 2.20 10.81
N GLY A 102 2.78 0.88 10.56
CA GLY A 102 3.76 -0.09 11.06
C GLY A 102 5.16 0.12 10.48
N VAL A 103 5.24 0.39 9.18
CA VAL A 103 6.50 0.66 8.46
C VAL A 103 7.18 1.93 8.98
N ALA A 104 6.42 3.04 9.16
CA ALA A 104 6.98 4.27 9.72
C ALA A 104 7.56 4.04 11.12
N ALA A 105 6.84 3.30 11.98
CA ALA A 105 7.31 2.97 13.33
C ALA A 105 8.57 2.11 13.30
N LEU A 106 8.68 1.13 12.39
CA LEU A 106 9.87 0.28 12.24
C LEU A 106 11.10 1.06 11.77
N VAL A 107 10.92 1.94 10.79
CA VAL A 107 12.02 2.79 10.30
C VAL A 107 12.50 3.73 11.41
N ALA A 108 11.57 4.28 12.21
CA ALA A 108 11.91 5.14 13.32
C ALA A 108 12.70 4.40 14.42
N ILE A 109 12.22 3.24 14.90
CA ILE A 109 12.92 2.47 15.95
C ILE A 109 14.28 1.96 15.46
N ASN A 110 14.36 1.45 14.25
CA ASN A 110 15.60 0.96 13.67
C ASN A 110 16.64 2.08 13.59
N HIS A 111 16.23 3.28 13.17
CA HIS A 111 17.10 4.46 13.11
C HIS A 111 17.60 4.89 14.50
N LEU A 112 16.71 4.96 15.50
CA LEU A 112 17.08 5.33 16.87
C LEU A 112 18.11 4.37 17.50
N LEU A 113 18.10 3.12 17.07
CA LEU A 113 19.04 2.08 17.53
C LEU A 113 20.28 1.95 16.63
N GLY A 114 20.50 2.85 15.68
CA GLY A 114 21.69 2.88 14.82
C GLY A 114 21.60 1.96 13.59
N ASN A 115 20.38 1.61 13.15
CA ASN A 115 20.08 0.78 11.99
C ASN A 115 20.70 -0.65 12.05
N PRO A 116 20.46 -1.41 13.12
CA PRO A 116 21.04 -2.76 13.24
C PRO A 116 20.44 -3.77 12.24
N LEU A 117 19.22 -3.52 11.71
CA LEU A 117 18.57 -4.34 10.70
C LEU A 117 18.58 -3.66 9.33
N THR A 118 18.70 -4.44 8.27
CA THR A 118 18.50 -3.95 6.90
C THR A 118 17.01 -3.71 6.64
N ARG A 119 16.68 -2.95 5.60
CA ARG A 119 15.27 -2.70 5.23
C ARG A 119 14.53 -4.00 4.89
N GLU A 120 15.19 -4.94 4.22
CA GLU A 120 14.60 -6.23 3.88
C GLU A 120 14.26 -7.04 5.13
N GLN A 121 15.12 -7.01 6.15
CA GLN A 121 14.87 -7.67 7.44
C GLN A 121 13.67 -7.05 8.18
N LEU A 122 13.41 -5.75 8.02
CA LEU A 122 12.26 -5.08 8.62
C LEU A 122 10.92 -5.54 8.00
N VAL A 123 10.90 -6.09 6.79
CA VAL A 123 9.64 -6.50 6.13
C VAL A 123 8.89 -7.54 6.96
N SER A 124 9.58 -8.50 7.57
CA SER A 124 8.93 -9.53 8.39
C SER A 124 8.23 -8.95 9.62
N HIS A 125 8.79 -7.91 10.24
CA HIS A 125 8.16 -7.20 11.36
C HIS A 125 6.93 -6.38 10.91
N ALA A 126 7.00 -5.76 9.72
CA ALA A 126 5.88 -5.05 9.13
C ALA A 126 4.74 -6.02 8.74
N MET A 127 5.07 -7.20 8.24
CA MET A 127 4.10 -8.26 7.95
C MET A 127 3.38 -8.76 9.22
N GLU A 128 4.08 -8.86 10.35
CA GLU A 128 3.45 -9.22 11.63
C GLU A 128 2.40 -8.19 12.04
N ALA A 129 2.69 -6.90 11.87
CA ALA A 129 1.74 -5.83 12.14
C ALA A 129 0.51 -5.91 11.21
N GLU A 130 0.71 -6.18 9.91
CA GLU A 130 -0.39 -6.40 8.96
C GLU A 130 -1.22 -7.64 9.31
N ARG A 131 -0.60 -8.71 9.74
CA ARG A 131 -1.29 -9.92 10.18
C ARG A 131 -2.26 -9.63 11.34
N MET A 132 -1.85 -8.78 12.27
CA MET A 132 -2.72 -8.33 13.38
C MET A 132 -3.90 -7.48 12.91
N ALA A 133 -3.67 -6.57 11.95
CA ALA A 133 -4.70 -5.65 11.45
C ALA A 133 -5.73 -6.34 10.53
N CYS A 134 -5.26 -7.22 9.64
CA CYS A 134 -6.06 -7.79 8.55
C CYS A 134 -6.27 -9.30 8.66
N GLY A 135 -5.68 -9.95 9.67
CA GLY A 135 -5.71 -11.41 9.84
C GLY A 135 -4.79 -12.17 8.90
N SER A 136 -4.05 -11.49 8.04
CA SER A 136 -3.09 -12.07 7.09
C SER A 136 -1.93 -11.12 6.84
N ALA A 137 -0.74 -11.70 6.63
CA ALA A 137 0.48 -10.95 6.37
C ALA A 137 0.63 -10.70 4.87
N HIS A 138 0.50 -9.44 4.44
CA HIS A 138 0.56 -9.03 3.03
C HIS A 138 1.83 -8.25 2.74
N ALA A 139 2.84 -8.91 2.18
CA ALA A 139 4.10 -8.27 1.83
C ALA A 139 3.95 -7.27 0.66
N ASP A 140 2.98 -7.47 -0.24
CA ASP A 140 2.69 -6.60 -1.38
C ASP A 140 2.21 -5.19 -1.01
N ASN A 141 1.85 -4.94 0.26
CA ASN A 141 1.62 -3.62 0.82
C ASN A 141 2.85 -3.09 1.57
N VAL A 142 3.36 -3.86 2.55
CA VAL A 142 4.40 -3.36 3.45
C VAL A 142 5.77 -3.29 2.80
N ALA A 143 6.09 -4.22 1.89
CA ALA A 143 7.39 -4.21 1.23
C ALA A 143 7.57 -2.98 0.32
N PRO A 144 6.63 -2.60 -0.57
CA PRO A 144 6.80 -1.37 -1.34
C PRO A 144 6.77 -0.12 -0.46
N SER A 145 5.98 -0.05 0.61
CA SER A 145 6.01 1.08 1.55
C SER A 145 7.40 1.24 2.19
N LEU A 146 8.06 0.14 2.53
CA LEU A 146 9.37 0.14 3.19
C LEU A 146 10.52 0.34 2.20
N LEU A 147 10.51 -0.35 1.05
CA LEU A 147 11.63 -0.45 0.10
C LEU A 147 11.51 0.53 -1.07
N GLY A 148 10.30 1.01 -1.34
CA GLY A 148 9.98 1.81 -2.52
C GLY A 148 9.99 1.02 -3.83
N GLY A 149 9.46 1.64 -4.88
CA GLY A 149 9.38 1.08 -6.23
C GLY A 149 8.30 0.03 -6.41
N PHE A 150 8.40 -0.69 -7.52
CA PHE A 150 7.59 -1.88 -7.78
C PHE A 150 8.24 -3.09 -7.12
N ILE A 151 7.44 -3.86 -6.40
CA ILE A 151 7.87 -5.05 -5.68
C ILE A 151 7.09 -6.26 -6.19
N LEU A 152 7.83 -7.35 -6.46
CA LEU A 152 7.30 -8.68 -6.66
C LEU A 152 7.61 -9.54 -5.43
N VAL A 153 6.60 -10.09 -4.81
CA VAL A 153 6.73 -11.14 -3.81
C VAL A 153 6.69 -12.47 -4.54
N ARG A 154 7.87 -13.08 -4.75
CA ARG A 154 7.99 -14.35 -5.49
C ARG A 154 7.53 -15.55 -4.64
N ASP A 155 7.81 -15.49 -3.33
CA ASP A 155 7.45 -16.55 -2.40
C ASP A 155 7.27 -15.95 -0.99
N TYR A 156 6.43 -16.57 -0.19
CA TYR A 156 6.25 -16.24 1.22
C TYR A 156 6.99 -17.20 2.17
N HIS A 157 7.48 -18.34 1.67
CA HIS A 157 8.10 -19.40 2.49
C HIS A 157 9.32 -20.07 1.82
N PRO A 158 10.54 -19.52 1.97
CA PRO A 158 10.91 -18.28 2.66
C PRO A 158 10.46 -17.04 1.91
N LEU A 159 10.29 -15.92 2.62
CA LEU A 159 9.95 -14.65 2.01
C LEU A 159 11.03 -14.24 0.98
N ASP A 160 10.61 -14.08 -0.27
CA ASP A 160 11.48 -13.72 -1.39
C ASP A 160 10.88 -12.53 -2.14
N ILE A 161 11.57 -11.39 -2.05
CA ILE A 161 11.13 -10.09 -2.54
C ILE A 161 12.07 -9.60 -3.61
N ILE A 162 11.51 -9.21 -4.75
CA ILE A 162 12.26 -8.69 -5.89
C ILE A 162 11.80 -7.27 -6.18
N LYS A 163 12.74 -6.32 -6.20
CA LYS A 163 12.47 -4.95 -6.65
C LYS A 163 12.53 -4.92 -8.18
N ILE A 164 11.44 -4.49 -8.81
CA ILE A 164 11.32 -4.44 -10.27
C ILE A 164 11.70 -3.03 -10.74
N PRO A 165 12.67 -2.88 -11.65
CA PRO A 165 12.91 -1.61 -12.32
C PRO A 165 11.65 -1.16 -13.07
N ALA A 166 11.37 0.15 -13.06
CA ALA A 166 10.22 0.72 -13.75
C ALA A 166 10.60 2.04 -14.42
N PRO A 167 9.84 2.50 -15.42
CA PRO A 167 10.10 3.77 -16.10
C PRO A 167 10.07 4.95 -15.11
N GLU A 168 11.03 5.87 -15.23
CA GLU A 168 11.06 7.10 -14.42
C GLU A 168 9.84 8.01 -14.63
N LYS A 169 9.33 8.01 -15.88
CA LYS A 169 8.13 8.76 -16.29
C LYS A 169 6.89 7.87 -16.10
N LEU A 170 6.55 7.60 -14.85
CA LEU A 170 5.33 6.87 -14.51
C LEU A 170 4.67 7.57 -13.32
N TYR A 171 3.40 7.94 -13.52
CA TYR A 171 2.59 8.60 -12.52
C TYR A 171 1.43 7.70 -12.12
N CYS A 172 1.08 7.78 -10.86
CA CYS A 172 -0.08 7.11 -10.29
C CYS A 172 -1.11 8.14 -9.86
N THR A 173 -2.33 7.95 -10.31
CA THR A 173 -3.51 8.64 -9.78
C THR A 173 -4.23 7.70 -8.83
N LEU A 174 -4.50 8.14 -7.61
CA LEU A 174 -5.35 7.45 -6.64
C LEU A 174 -6.61 8.28 -6.44
N VAL A 175 -7.77 7.65 -6.53
CA VAL A 175 -9.05 8.30 -6.24
C VAL A 175 -9.79 7.49 -5.19
N HIS A 176 -9.88 8.07 -3.98
CA HIS A 176 -10.50 7.44 -2.82
C HIS A 176 -11.92 7.95 -2.63
N PRO A 177 -12.98 7.16 -2.90
CA PRO A 177 -14.34 7.52 -2.55
C PRO A 177 -14.55 7.46 -1.03
N GLN A 178 -15.39 8.36 -0.49
CA GLN A 178 -15.69 8.42 0.95
C GLN A 178 -16.59 7.26 1.40
N ILE A 179 -16.16 6.04 1.11
CA ILE A 179 -16.73 4.80 1.61
C ILE A 179 -15.59 3.94 2.17
N GLU A 180 -15.90 3.06 3.09
CA GLU A 180 -14.95 2.16 3.69
C GLU A 180 -15.24 0.72 3.28
N LEU A 181 -14.19 -0.02 2.93
CA LEU A 181 -14.28 -1.43 2.61
C LEU A 181 -13.25 -2.20 3.45
N LYS A 182 -13.72 -3.10 4.31
CA LYS A 182 -12.82 -3.92 5.11
C LYS A 182 -12.10 -4.95 4.23
N THR A 183 -10.81 -5.06 4.40
CA THR A 183 -9.98 -6.02 3.66
C THR A 183 -10.47 -7.46 3.84
N SER A 184 -10.92 -7.82 5.05
CA SER A 184 -11.51 -9.13 5.34
C SER A 184 -12.74 -9.44 4.48
N ASP A 185 -13.61 -8.45 4.23
CA ASP A 185 -14.83 -8.63 3.45
C ASP A 185 -14.49 -8.78 1.96
N SER A 186 -13.57 -7.95 1.45
CA SER A 186 -13.07 -8.07 0.07
C SER A 186 -12.35 -9.40 -0.20
N ARG A 187 -11.74 -10.00 0.83
CA ARG A 187 -11.08 -11.30 0.70
C ARG A 187 -12.06 -12.47 0.76
N ARG A 188 -13.07 -12.39 1.63
CA ARG A 188 -14.05 -13.48 1.86
C ARG A 188 -14.87 -13.83 0.63
N VAL A 189 -15.05 -12.91 -0.31
CA VAL A 189 -15.82 -13.15 -1.55
C VAL A 189 -15.02 -13.90 -2.63
N LEU A 190 -13.69 -13.97 -2.49
CA LEU A 190 -12.84 -14.63 -3.47
C LEU A 190 -12.96 -16.15 -3.36
N LYS A 191 -12.94 -16.82 -4.52
CA LYS A 191 -12.98 -18.29 -4.59
C LYS A 191 -11.59 -18.87 -4.34
N PRO A 192 -11.48 -20.02 -3.66
CA PRO A 192 -10.18 -20.69 -3.41
C PRO A 192 -9.59 -21.34 -4.68
N THR A 193 -10.37 -21.50 -5.75
CA THR A 193 -9.96 -22.10 -7.01
C THR A 193 -10.39 -21.24 -8.19
N VAL A 194 -9.58 -21.24 -9.25
CA VAL A 194 -9.85 -20.51 -10.49
C VAL A 194 -9.73 -21.45 -11.69
N PRO A 195 -10.45 -21.19 -12.80
CA PRO A 195 -10.28 -21.95 -14.04
C PRO A 195 -8.83 -21.85 -14.56
N LEU A 196 -8.28 -22.96 -15.05
CA LEU A 196 -6.91 -22.97 -15.58
C LEU A 196 -6.68 -21.90 -16.68
N LYS A 197 -7.69 -21.67 -17.52
CA LYS A 197 -7.64 -20.63 -18.56
C LYS A 197 -7.39 -19.23 -17.96
N ASP A 198 -8.07 -18.90 -16.86
CA ASP A 198 -7.94 -17.61 -16.20
C ASP A 198 -6.56 -17.49 -15.51
N ALA A 199 -6.07 -18.58 -14.90
CA ALA A 199 -4.73 -18.64 -14.34
C ALA A 199 -3.64 -18.42 -15.42
N ILE A 200 -3.78 -19.02 -16.61
CA ILE A 200 -2.86 -18.79 -17.74
C ILE A 200 -2.91 -17.33 -18.22
N THR A 201 -4.11 -16.77 -18.37
CA THR A 201 -4.28 -15.37 -18.78
C THR A 201 -3.67 -14.41 -17.75
N GLN A 202 -3.92 -14.65 -16.46
CA GLN A 202 -3.37 -13.85 -15.37
C GLN A 202 -1.84 -13.93 -15.34
N GLY A 203 -1.27 -15.15 -15.49
CA GLY A 203 0.18 -15.34 -15.57
C GLY A 203 0.80 -14.61 -16.75
N GLY A 204 0.14 -14.60 -17.92
CA GLY A 204 0.54 -13.82 -19.09
C GLY A 204 0.53 -12.31 -18.83
N ASN A 205 -0.50 -11.80 -18.15
CA ASN A 205 -0.60 -10.39 -17.75
C ASN A 205 0.49 -10.00 -16.75
N ILE A 206 0.77 -10.85 -15.74
CA ILE A 206 1.86 -10.61 -14.77
C ILE A 206 3.20 -10.53 -15.50
N GLY A 207 3.53 -11.53 -16.31
CA GLY A 207 4.76 -11.56 -17.08
C GLY A 207 4.89 -10.37 -18.04
N GLY A 208 3.78 -10.00 -18.71
CA GLY A 208 3.71 -8.84 -19.58
C GLY A 208 3.92 -7.52 -18.84
N LEU A 209 3.30 -7.33 -17.67
CA LEU A 209 3.48 -6.14 -16.85
C LEU A 209 4.92 -6.00 -16.39
N ILE A 210 5.54 -7.06 -15.84
CA ILE A 210 6.94 -7.03 -15.40
C ILE A 210 7.87 -6.73 -16.57
N ALA A 211 7.70 -7.39 -17.73
CA ALA A 211 8.51 -7.14 -18.91
C ALA A 211 8.34 -5.71 -19.43
N GLY A 212 7.13 -5.17 -19.42
CA GLY A 212 6.83 -3.79 -19.83
C GLY A 212 7.47 -2.76 -18.91
N LEU A 213 7.45 -2.99 -17.59
CA LEU A 213 8.12 -2.13 -16.61
C LEU A 213 9.64 -2.13 -16.83
N MET A 214 10.26 -3.30 -17.00
CA MET A 214 11.70 -3.43 -17.18
C MET A 214 12.22 -2.88 -18.52
N LYS A 215 11.38 -2.88 -19.57
CA LYS A 215 11.75 -2.45 -20.95
C LYS A 215 11.23 -1.09 -21.33
N PRO A 216 10.73 -0.24 -20.43
CA PRO A 216 9.87 0.92 -20.61
C PRO A 216 8.92 0.83 -21.82
N ASP A 217 8.19 -0.29 -21.96
CA ASP A 217 7.18 -0.51 -23.00
C ASP A 217 5.79 -0.21 -22.44
N TYR A 218 5.36 1.05 -22.57
CA TYR A 218 4.06 1.52 -22.07
C TYR A 218 2.87 0.80 -22.72
N GLY A 219 3.00 0.43 -23.99
CA GLY A 219 1.98 -0.37 -24.69
C GLY A 219 1.83 -1.78 -24.08
N LEU A 220 2.94 -2.40 -23.68
CA LEU A 220 2.92 -3.69 -22.98
C LEU A 220 2.36 -3.53 -21.57
N ILE A 221 2.76 -2.49 -20.83
CA ILE A 221 2.19 -2.16 -19.51
C ILE A 221 0.68 -2.02 -19.62
N SER A 222 0.18 -1.21 -20.56
CA SER A 222 -1.25 -0.94 -20.74
C SER A 222 -2.06 -2.20 -21.00
N ARG A 223 -1.67 -3.05 -21.94
CA ARG A 223 -2.43 -4.25 -22.27
C ARG A 223 -2.33 -5.35 -21.20
N SER A 224 -1.37 -5.23 -20.26
CA SER A 224 -1.14 -6.19 -19.17
C SER A 224 -1.82 -5.79 -17.85
N LEU A 225 -2.23 -4.53 -17.66
CA LEU A 225 -2.97 -4.06 -16.49
C LEU A 225 -4.43 -4.54 -16.52
N LYS A 226 -4.60 -5.86 -16.48
CA LYS A 226 -5.91 -6.54 -16.48
C LYS A 226 -5.91 -7.69 -15.49
N ASP A 227 -6.91 -7.68 -14.62
CA ASP A 227 -7.19 -8.80 -13.71
C ASP A 227 -8.41 -9.58 -14.21
N VAL A 228 -8.27 -10.89 -14.31
CA VAL A 228 -9.37 -11.80 -14.70
C VAL A 228 -9.84 -12.68 -13.53
N ILE A 229 -9.26 -12.51 -12.33
CA ILE A 229 -9.51 -13.35 -11.16
C ILE A 229 -10.21 -12.57 -10.04
N ALA A 230 -9.57 -11.55 -9.49
CA ALA A 230 -10.01 -10.85 -8.28
C ALA A 230 -10.90 -9.62 -8.58
N GLU A 231 -10.50 -8.75 -9.50
CA GLU A 231 -11.28 -7.54 -9.84
C GLU A 231 -12.70 -7.84 -10.33
N PRO A 232 -12.96 -8.86 -11.19
CA PRO A 232 -14.32 -9.16 -11.61
C PRO A 232 -15.27 -9.48 -10.46
N ILE A 233 -14.75 -10.00 -9.35
CA ILE A 233 -15.52 -10.31 -8.14
C ILE A 233 -15.63 -9.09 -7.24
N ARG A 234 -14.54 -8.32 -7.06
CA ARG A 234 -14.47 -7.17 -6.15
C ARG A 234 -15.11 -5.90 -6.71
N SER A 235 -15.22 -5.79 -8.03
CA SER A 235 -15.78 -4.61 -8.71
C SER A 235 -17.20 -4.26 -8.25
N VAL A 236 -17.98 -5.24 -7.78
CA VAL A 236 -19.33 -5.03 -7.26
C VAL A 236 -19.38 -4.14 -6.01
N PHE A 237 -18.27 -4.03 -5.28
CA PHE A 237 -18.15 -3.16 -4.11
C PHE A 237 -17.82 -1.71 -4.46
N ILE A 238 -17.55 -1.41 -5.73
CA ILE A 238 -17.15 -0.08 -6.19
C ILE A 238 -18.21 0.47 -7.14
N PRO A 239 -19.07 1.37 -6.67
CA PRO A 239 -20.10 1.95 -7.53
C PRO A 239 -19.49 2.63 -8.76
N GLY A 240 -19.95 2.28 -9.93
CA GLY A 240 -19.46 2.84 -11.18
C GLY A 240 -18.13 2.29 -11.70
N PHE A 241 -17.63 1.16 -11.20
CA PHE A 241 -16.33 0.58 -11.55
C PHE A 241 -16.04 0.59 -13.06
N GLU A 242 -16.94 0.06 -13.91
CA GLU A 242 -16.71 0.01 -15.36
C GLU A 242 -16.75 1.40 -16.03
N SER A 243 -17.58 2.31 -15.53
CA SER A 243 -17.59 3.70 -16.03
C SER A 243 -16.33 4.45 -15.64
N ILE A 244 -15.77 4.18 -14.47
CA ILE A 244 -14.49 4.70 -13.99
C ILE A 244 -13.34 4.22 -14.87
N ARG A 245 -13.24 2.92 -15.12
CA ARG A 245 -12.21 2.34 -16.02
C ARG A 245 -12.28 2.95 -17.42
N THR A 246 -13.50 3.07 -17.95
CA THR A 246 -13.73 3.68 -19.26
C THR A 246 -13.29 5.16 -19.28
N ALA A 247 -13.59 5.91 -18.23
CA ALA A 247 -13.21 7.31 -18.10
C ALA A 247 -11.67 7.46 -18.01
N ALA A 248 -11.00 6.63 -17.22
CA ALA A 248 -9.55 6.62 -17.10
C ALA A 248 -8.86 6.31 -18.45
N THR A 249 -9.34 5.31 -19.19
CA THR A 249 -8.81 4.95 -20.50
C THR A 249 -9.01 6.09 -21.51
N LYS A 250 -10.16 6.76 -21.51
CA LYS A 250 -10.44 7.92 -22.38
C LYS A 250 -9.56 9.13 -22.05
N ALA A 251 -9.13 9.27 -20.79
CA ALA A 251 -8.17 10.29 -20.39
C ALA A 251 -6.73 10.01 -20.86
N GLY A 252 -6.45 8.80 -21.35
CA GLY A 252 -5.11 8.37 -21.78
C GLY A 252 -4.33 7.61 -20.71
N ALA A 253 -4.97 7.18 -19.61
CA ALA A 253 -4.32 6.32 -18.65
C ALA A 253 -3.91 4.98 -19.28
N LEU A 254 -2.74 4.46 -18.93
CA LEU A 254 -2.22 3.15 -19.35
C LEU A 254 -3.11 2.02 -18.87
N GLY A 255 -3.69 2.16 -17.66
CA GLY A 255 -4.62 1.23 -17.07
C GLY A 255 -5.17 1.77 -15.77
N CYS A 256 -6.30 1.18 -15.34
CA CYS A 256 -7.00 1.56 -14.12
C CYS A 256 -7.59 0.31 -13.46
N GLY A 257 -7.46 0.22 -12.15
CA GLY A 257 -7.96 -0.91 -11.36
C GLY A 257 -8.13 -0.56 -9.90
N ILE A 258 -8.42 -1.58 -9.10
CA ILE A 258 -8.62 -1.46 -7.66
C ILE A 258 -7.27 -1.42 -6.95
N SER A 259 -7.05 -0.45 -6.08
CA SER A 259 -5.89 -0.42 -5.19
C SER A 259 -6.13 -1.34 -3.99
N GLY A 260 -5.32 -2.38 -3.84
CA GLY A 260 -5.43 -3.35 -2.74
C GLY A 260 -6.79 -4.02 -2.66
N SER A 261 -7.46 -3.84 -1.53
CA SER A 261 -8.84 -4.34 -1.32
C SER A 261 -9.92 -3.38 -1.84
N GLY A 262 -9.54 -2.20 -2.28
CA GLY A 262 -10.44 -1.07 -2.53
C GLY A 262 -10.83 -0.33 -1.24
N PRO A 263 -11.73 0.68 -1.32
CA PRO A 263 -12.46 1.12 -2.52
C PRO A 263 -11.69 2.09 -3.43
N THR A 264 -10.45 2.46 -3.07
CA THR A 264 -9.64 3.35 -3.90
C THR A 264 -9.40 2.73 -5.27
N MET A 265 -9.61 3.53 -6.30
CA MET A 265 -9.19 3.23 -7.66
C MET A 265 -7.84 3.85 -7.94
N PHE A 266 -6.95 3.10 -8.60
CA PHE A 266 -5.70 3.66 -9.11
C PHE A 266 -5.69 3.68 -10.64
N ALA A 267 -4.91 4.59 -11.22
CA ALA A 267 -4.58 4.59 -12.64
C ALA A 267 -3.10 4.93 -12.83
N LEU A 268 -2.46 4.33 -13.83
CA LEU A 268 -1.09 4.66 -14.23
C LEU A 268 -1.11 5.50 -15.51
N SER A 269 -0.22 6.50 -15.60
CA SER A 269 -0.09 7.42 -16.72
C SER A 269 1.37 7.73 -17.01
N GLU A 270 1.71 8.10 -18.26
CA GLU A 270 3.07 8.41 -18.68
C GLU A 270 3.52 9.82 -18.25
N ASP A 271 2.57 10.71 -17.98
CA ASP A 271 2.85 12.10 -17.62
C ASP A 271 1.87 12.62 -16.56
N HIS A 272 2.27 13.72 -15.93
CA HIS A 272 1.51 14.34 -14.84
C HIS A 272 0.17 14.92 -15.28
N GLU A 273 0.10 15.49 -16.48
CA GLU A 273 -1.13 16.14 -16.97
C GLU A 273 -2.22 15.09 -17.26
N THR A 274 -1.84 14.00 -17.94
CA THR A 274 -2.71 12.84 -18.14
C THR A 274 -3.17 12.25 -16.81
N ALA A 275 -2.27 12.13 -15.83
CA ALA A 275 -2.61 11.62 -14.51
C ALA A 275 -3.63 12.51 -13.78
N LYS A 276 -3.47 13.85 -13.87
CA LYS A 276 -4.39 14.82 -13.28
C LYS A 276 -5.78 14.75 -13.93
N GLN A 277 -5.84 14.80 -15.28
CA GLN A 277 -7.10 14.68 -16.02
C GLN A 277 -7.82 13.35 -15.71
N THR A 278 -7.06 12.27 -15.61
CA THR A 278 -7.60 10.96 -15.20
C THR A 278 -8.26 11.04 -13.83
N GLY A 279 -7.62 11.68 -12.86
CA GLY A 279 -8.16 11.87 -11.51
C GLY A 279 -9.48 12.64 -11.52
N GLU A 280 -9.53 13.76 -12.23
CA GLU A 280 -10.73 14.58 -12.38
C GLU A 280 -11.89 13.80 -13.01
N LEU A 281 -11.62 13.01 -14.06
CA LEU A 281 -12.66 12.21 -14.73
C LEU A 281 -13.14 11.05 -13.84
N ILE A 282 -12.26 10.38 -13.10
CA ILE A 282 -12.66 9.34 -12.13
C ILE A 282 -13.52 9.96 -11.01
N GLN A 283 -13.11 11.11 -10.48
CA GLN A 283 -13.86 11.82 -9.44
C GLN A 283 -15.27 12.18 -9.92
N LEU A 284 -15.42 12.63 -11.17
CA LEU A 284 -16.72 12.91 -11.78
C LEU A 284 -17.60 11.65 -11.90
N GLN A 285 -17.00 10.47 -12.14
CA GLN A 285 -17.76 9.22 -12.16
C GLN A 285 -18.28 8.87 -10.75
N PHE A 286 -17.44 8.96 -9.71
CA PHE A 286 -17.89 8.75 -8.33
C PHE A 286 -19.00 9.72 -7.95
N LEU A 287 -18.90 10.99 -8.35
CA LEU A 287 -19.93 12.00 -8.07
C LEU A 287 -21.29 11.64 -8.71
N LYS A 288 -21.32 11.02 -9.90
CA LYS A 288 -22.56 10.51 -10.52
C LYS A 288 -23.24 9.43 -9.66
N HIS A 289 -22.48 8.71 -8.87
CA HIS A 289 -22.95 7.75 -7.88
C HIS A 289 -23.15 8.36 -6.49
N GLN A 290 -23.20 9.71 -6.39
CA GLN A 290 -23.37 10.47 -5.14
C GLN A 290 -22.23 10.23 -4.11
N LEU A 291 -21.07 9.84 -4.57
CA LEU A 291 -19.89 9.61 -3.75
C LEU A 291 -18.90 10.76 -3.92
N LYS A 292 -18.61 11.46 -2.82
CA LYS A 292 -17.47 12.37 -2.77
C LYS A 292 -16.20 11.53 -2.77
N SER A 293 -15.12 12.06 -3.35
CA SER A 293 -13.84 11.37 -3.39
C SER A 293 -12.67 12.36 -3.34
N GLU A 294 -11.53 11.87 -2.86
CA GLU A 294 -10.26 12.58 -2.81
C GLU A 294 -9.37 12.06 -3.93
N VAL A 295 -8.63 12.97 -4.57
CA VAL A 295 -7.73 12.67 -5.67
C VAL A 295 -6.29 12.96 -5.23
N TYR A 296 -5.41 11.98 -5.43
CA TYR A 296 -3.98 12.11 -5.22
C TYR A 296 -3.26 11.76 -6.52
N VAL A 297 -2.42 12.66 -7.02
CA VAL A 297 -1.56 12.43 -8.19
C VAL A 297 -0.12 12.43 -7.73
N SER A 298 0.59 11.35 -7.96
CA SER A 298 1.92 11.13 -7.42
C SER A 298 2.83 10.44 -8.43
N LYS A 299 4.13 10.63 -8.30
CA LYS A 299 5.14 9.75 -8.90
C LYS A 299 5.20 8.41 -8.15
N ILE A 300 5.85 7.44 -8.78
CA ILE A 300 6.27 6.23 -8.10
C ILE A 300 7.39 6.58 -7.12
N ASN A 301 7.23 6.21 -5.87
CA ASN A 301 8.24 6.42 -4.84
C ASN A 301 9.28 5.31 -4.87
N TYR A 302 10.51 5.62 -5.24
CA TYR A 302 11.60 4.64 -5.33
C TYR A 302 12.43 4.53 -4.05
N GLU A 303 12.23 5.44 -3.10
CA GLU A 303 12.98 5.50 -1.82
C GLU A 303 12.33 4.64 -0.73
N GLY A 304 11.01 4.58 -0.69
CA GLY A 304 10.24 3.98 0.38
C GLY A 304 10.13 4.87 1.62
N ALA A 305 9.94 4.25 2.76
CA ALA A 305 9.85 4.95 4.03
C ALA A 305 11.19 5.60 4.41
N ARG A 306 11.13 6.76 5.06
CA ARG A 306 12.33 7.55 5.40
C ARG A 306 12.17 8.32 6.70
N ILE A 307 13.31 8.70 7.27
CA ILE A 307 13.37 9.68 8.35
C ILE A 307 13.19 11.07 7.74
N ILE A 308 12.37 11.90 8.39
CA ILE A 308 12.08 13.28 7.95
C ILE A 308 12.51 14.36 8.96
N SER A 309 12.73 14.00 10.24
CA SER A 309 13.35 14.87 11.25
C SER A 309 13.79 14.08 12.48
#